data_2625f3f64de2e9f5ec5c6af66ae0d623
#
_entry.id   2625f3f64de2e9f5ec5c6af66ae0d623
#
_cell.length_a   1.000
_cell.length_b   1.000
_cell.length_c   1.000
_cell.angle_alpha   90.00
_cell.angle_beta   90.00
_cell.angle_gamma   90.00
#
_symmetry.space_group_name_H-M   'P 1'
#
loop_
_entity.id
_entity.type
_entity.pdbx_description
1 polymer ?
#
loop_
_entity_poly.entity_id
_entity_poly.type
_entity_poly.pdbx_seq_one_letter_code
_entity_poly.pdbx_strand_id
1 'polypeptide(L)'
;MQSQTYKDIIDDKIGEWQQGLEKLGEMVEKTSIEEKEQLSARVKKFKSTIDEAIAQLRELDARETVHNTMETKEKILNIFSSIDKDFGEYQEKTPFML
;
A
#
# COMPACT_ATOMS: atom_id res chain seq x y z
N MET A 1 7.82 10.60 -25.19
CA MET A 1 7.51 10.40 -24.26
C MET A 1 6.27 9.90 -24.04
N GLN A 2 5.98 9.10 -23.41
CA GLN A 2 4.83 8.66 -23.27
C GLN A 2 4.26 9.01 -22.03
N SER A 3 3.04 9.29 -21.89
CA SER A 3 2.42 9.55 -20.68
C SER A 3 2.02 8.26 -20.06
N GLN A 4 2.19 8.15 -18.78
CA GLN A 4 1.76 6.95 -18.09
C GLN A 4 0.27 6.94 -17.98
N THR A 5 -0.31 5.77 -18.14
CA THR A 5 -1.74 5.63 -17.90
C THR A 5 -1.96 5.41 -16.42
N TYR A 6 -3.19 5.54 -15.99
CA TYR A 6 -3.54 5.25 -14.59
C TYR A 6 -3.17 3.81 -14.25
N LYS A 7 -3.37 2.91 -15.22
CA LYS A 7 -3.02 1.51 -14.98
C LYS A 7 -1.55 1.36 -14.66
N ASP A 8 -0.69 2.06 -15.40
CA ASP A 8 0.75 1.97 -15.17
C ASP A 8 1.11 2.50 -13.79
N ILE A 9 0.53 3.62 -13.41
CA ILE A 9 0.82 4.21 -12.11
C ILE A 9 0.35 3.29 -11.00
N ILE A 10 -0.82 2.72 -11.16
CA ILE A 10 -1.37 1.81 -10.17
C ILE A 10 -0.52 0.56 -10.06
N ASP A 11 -0.11 0.00 -11.19
CA ASP A 11 0.72 -1.20 -11.17
C ASP A 11 2.05 -0.95 -10.48
N ASP A 12 2.66 0.19 -10.74
CA ASP A 12 3.91 0.54 -10.09
C ASP A 12 3.73 0.63 -8.59
N LYS A 13 2.66 1.29 -8.16
CA LYS A 13 2.41 1.45 -6.72
C LYS A 13 2.11 0.11 -6.06
N ILE A 14 1.38 -0.75 -6.73
CA ILE A 14 1.10 -2.07 -6.19
C ILE A 14 2.41 -2.84 -5.99
N GLY A 15 3.33 -2.74 -6.95
CA GLY A 15 4.63 -3.37 -6.80
C GLY A 15 5.39 -2.85 -5.60
N GLU A 16 5.36 -1.54 -5.37
CA GLU A 16 6.00 -0.95 -4.20
C GLU A 16 5.37 -1.49 -2.91
N TRP A 17 4.06 -1.55 -2.88
CA TRP A 17 3.37 -2.04 -1.69
C TRP A 17 3.71 -3.50 -1.42
N GLN A 18 3.81 -4.31 -2.47
CA GLN A 18 4.14 -5.71 -2.29
C GLN A 18 5.55 -5.88 -1.73
N GLN A 19 6.49 -5.06 -2.20
CA GLN A 19 7.83 -5.08 -1.62
C GLN A 19 7.81 -4.64 -0.17
N GLY A 20 7.01 -3.63 0.14
CA GLY A 20 6.87 -3.18 1.51
C GLY A 20 6.30 -4.26 2.41
N LEU A 21 5.32 -5.02 1.90
CA LEU A 21 4.75 -6.11 2.67
C LEU A 21 5.77 -7.20 2.93
N GLU A 22 6.64 -7.48 1.96
CA GLU A 22 7.69 -8.45 2.18
C GLU A 22 8.60 -8.01 3.30
N LYS A 23 8.95 -6.73 3.33
CA LYS A 23 9.80 -6.21 4.39
C LYS A 23 9.12 -6.32 5.74
N LEU A 24 7.83 -6.06 5.78
CA LEU A 24 7.08 -6.21 7.03
C LEU A 24 7.08 -7.65 7.49
N GLY A 25 6.95 -8.59 6.55
CA GLY A 25 7.03 -10.00 6.89
C GLY A 25 8.37 -10.38 7.50
N GLU A 26 9.45 -9.84 6.94
CA GLU A 26 10.76 -10.08 7.49
C GLU A 26 10.87 -9.49 8.90
N MET A 27 10.28 -8.33 9.10
CA MET A 27 10.29 -7.69 10.40
C MET A 27 9.58 -8.56 11.42
N VAL A 28 8.47 -9.16 11.02
CA VAL A 28 7.74 -10.06 11.92
C VAL A 28 8.61 -11.21 12.34
N GLU A 29 9.34 -11.80 11.39
CA GLU A 29 10.18 -12.93 11.70
C GLU A 29 11.32 -12.59 12.63
N LYS A 30 11.77 -11.34 12.59
CA LYS A 30 12.89 -10.93 13.44
C LYS A 30 12.43 -10.39 14.78
N THR A 31 11.14 -10.28 14.98
CA THR A 31 10.60 -9.76 16.23
C THR A 31 10.61 -10.83 17.29
N SER A 32 10.65 -10.43 18.55
CA SER A 32 10.63 -11.37 19.65
C SER A 32 9.35 -12.20 19.63
N ILE A 33 9.42 -13.38 20.24
CA ILE A 33 8.27 -14.27 20.22
C ILE A 33 7.06 -13.61 20.86
N GLU A 34 7.28 -12.81 21.89
CA GLU A 34 6.18 -12.19 22.60
C GLU A 34 5.41 -11.21 21.73
N GLU A 35 6.14 -10.45 20.91
CA GLU A 35 5.51 -9.44 20.08
C GLU A 35 5.17 -9.96 18.71
N LYS A 36 5.72 -11.09 18.35
CA LYS A 36 5.56 -11.60 17.00
C LYS A 36 4.10 -11.82 16.65
N GLU A 37 3.34 -12.36 17.59
CA GLU A 37 1.94 -12.65 17.34
C GLU A 37 1.15 -11.38 17.07
N GLN A 38 1.39 -10.36 17.89
CA GLN A 38 0.68 -9.09 17.72
C GLN A 38 1.07 -8.42 16.43
N LEU A 39 2.37 -8.40 16.13
CA LEU A 39 2.83 -7.75 14.92
C LEU A 39 2.32 -8.51 13.69
N SER A 40 2.34 -9.82 13.75
CA SER A 40 1.85 -10.62 12.65
C SER A 40 0.39 -10.34 12.38
N ALA A 41 -0.41 -10.22 13.42
CA ALA A 41 -1.83 -9.92 13.26
C ALA A 41 -2.04 -8.54 12.62
N ARG A 42 -1.23 -7.56 13.04
CA ARG A 42 -1.35 -6.23 12.48
C ARG A 42 -0.93 -6.19 11.01
N VAL A 43 0.13 -6.88 10.67
CA VAL A 43 0.58 -6.94 9.29
C VAL A 43 -0.45 -7.64 8.43
N LYS A 44 -1.06 -8.70 8.96
CA LYS A 44 -2.08 -9.40 8.23
C LYS A 44 -3.28 -8.50 7.95
N LYS A 45 -3.67 -7.72 8.94
CA LYS A 45 -4.77 -6.79 8.77
C LYS A 45 -4.41 -5.72 7.75
N PHE A 46 -3.18 -5.24 7.81
CA PHE A 46 -2.71 -4.24 6.85
C PHE A 46 -2.72 -4.81 5.45
N LYS A 47 -2.32 -6.07 5.30
CA LYS A 47 -2.35 -6.70 4.00
C LYS A 47 -3.78 -6.74 3.44
N SER A 48 -4.75 -7.03 4.28
CA SER A 48 -6.14 -6.99 3.85
C SER A 48 -6.55 -5.59 3.40
N THR A 49 -6.10 -4.59 4.14
CA THR A 49 -6.38 -3.21 3.76
C THR A 49 -5.77 -2.88 2.41
N ILE A 50 -4.56 -3.34 2.16
CA ILE A 50 -3.91 -3.12 0.88
C ILE A 50 -4.67 -3.85 -0.23
N ASP A 51 -5.10 -5.08 0.04
CA ASP A 51 -5.86 -5.83 -0.97
C ASP A 51 -7.15 -5.09 -1.33
N GLU A 52 -7.82 -4.51 -0.35
CA GLU A 52 -9.01 -3.73 -0.62
C GLU A 52 -8.67 -2.47 -1.43
N ALA A 53 -7.55 -1.84 -1.09
CA ALA A 53 -7.12 -0.66 -1.82
C ALA A 53 -6.83 -1.01 -3.27
N ILE A 54 -6.18 -2.14 -3.49
CA ILE A 54 -5.88 -2.59 -4.85
C ILE A 54 -7.16 -2.80 -5.63
N ALA A 55 -8.15 -3.44 -5.00
CA ALA A 55 -9.42 -3.68 -5.67
C ALA A 55 -10.09 -2.35 -6.04
N GLN A 56 -10.04 -1.37 -5.15
CA GLN A 56 -10.61 -0.07 -5.43
C GLN A 56 -9.87 0.63 -6.57
N LEU A 57 -8.54 0.53 -6.57
CA LEU A 57 -7.76 1.14 -7.63
C LEU A 57 -8.08 0.52 -8.99
N ARG A 58 -8.21 -0.78 -9.02
CA ARG A 58 -8.54 -1.45 -10.27
C ARG A 58 -9.93 -1.07 -10.74
N GLU A 59 -10.85 -0.90 -9.82
CA GLU A 59 -12.19 -0.47 -10.17
C GLU A 59 -12.18 0.96 -10.73
N LEU A 60 -11.41 1.83 -10.12
CA LEU A 60 -11.29 3.20 -10.62
C LEU A 60 -10.69 3.22 -12.01
N ASP A 61 -9.68 2.39 -12.23
CA ASP A 61 -9.06 2.32 -13.54
C ASP A 61 -10.07 1.82 -14.58
N ALA A 62 -10.84 0.81 -14.23
CA ALA A 62 -11.82 0.24 -15.15
C ALA A 62 -12.95 1.22 -15.47
N ARG A 63 -13.23 2.10 -14.51
CA ARG A 63 -14.31 3.06 -14.72
C ARG A 63 -13.84 4.38 -15.26
N GLU A 64 -12.57 4.52 -15.50
CA GLU A 64 -12.06 5.79 -15.95
C GLU A 64 -12.72 6.18 -17.24
N THR A 65 -13.20 7.41 -17.30
CA THR A 65 -13.79 7.93 -18.51
C THR A 65 -13.19 9.28 -18.75
N VAL A 66 -13.44 9.80 -19.90
CA VAL A 66 -12.93 11.09 -20.27
C VAL A 66 -13.42 12.17 -19.32
N HIS A 67 -14.59 12.00 -18.79
CA HIS A 67 -15.21 13.06 -18.03
C HIS A 67 -14.75 13.16 -16.60
N ASN A 68 -14.19 12.09 -16.04
CA ASN A 68 -13.89 12.06 -14.64
C ASN A 68 -12.43 11.96 -14.32
N THR A 69 -11.61 12.40 -15.23
CA THR A 69 -10.17 12.18 -15.10
C THR A 69 -9.59 12.80 -13.84
N MET A 70 -9.96 14.05 -13.55
CA MET A 70 -9.41 14.72 -12.38
C MET A 70 -9.87 14.08 -11.08
N GLU A 71 -11.14 13.77 -11.04
CA GLU A 71 -11.71 13.15 -9.85
C GLU A 71 -11.11 11.79 -9.60
N THR A 72 -10.94 11.02 -10.66
CA THR A 72 -10.34 9.71 -10.55
C THR A 72 -8.91 9.81 -10.06
N LYS A 73 -8.16 10.77 -10.59
CA LYS A 73 -6.78 10.96 -10.17
C LYS A 73 -6.70 11.29 -8.69
N GLU A 74 -7.57 12.15 -8.21
CA GLU A 74 -7.57 12.51 -6.80
C GLU A 74 -7.85 11.31 -5.92
N LYS A 75 -8.80 10.49 -6.32
CA LYS A 75 -9.11 9.30 -5.53
C LYS A 75 -7.95 8.33 -5.49
N ILE A 76 -7.29 8.15 -6.62
CA ILE A 76 -6.14 7.28 -6.69
C ILE A 76 -5.03 7.80 -5.77
N LEU A 77 -4.74 9.09 -5.84
CA LEU A 77 -3.69 9.66 -5.01
C LEU A 77 -4.03 9.61 -3.54
N ASN A 78 -5.30 9.76 -3.20
CA ASN A 78 -5.72 9.63 -1.81
C ASN A 78 -5.51 8.23 -1.27
N ILE A 79 -5.82 7.23 -2.09
CA ILE A 79 -5.59 5.85 -1.70
C ILE A 79 -4.09 5.60 -1.54
N PHE A 80 -3.28 6.09 -2.48
CA PHE A 80 -1.83 5.95 -2.38
C PHE A 80 -1.33 6.56 -1.07
N SER A 81 -1.75 7.77 -0.78
CA SER A 81 -1.29 8.47 0.42
C SER A 81 -1.67 7.73 1.68
N SER A 82 -2.88 7.21 1.72
CA SER A 82 -3.37 6.52 2.90
C SER A 82 -2.52 5.29 3.20
N ILE A 83 -2.26 4.49 2.19
CA ILE A 83 -1.47 3.28 2.37
C ILE A 83 -0.01 3.62 2.66
N ASP A 84 0.55 4.60 1.96
CA ASP A 84 1.92 5.00 2.20
C ASP A 84 2.11 5.52 3.62
N LYS A 85 1.12 6.23 4.12
CA LYS A 85 1.16 6.72 5.49
C LYS A 85 1.18 5.57 6.48
N ASP A 86 0.38 4.54 6.22
CA ASP A 86 0.36 3.38 7.08
C ASP A 86 1.70 2.66 7.09
N PHE A 87 2.34 2.55 5.93
CA PHE A 87 3.69 1.99 5.88
C PHE A 87 4.65 2.83 6.72
N GLY A 88 4.52 4.15 6.65
CA GLY A 88 5.38 5.02 7.42
C GLY A 88 5.25 4.79 8.91
N GLU A 89 4.05 4.50 9.37
CA GLU A 89 3.84 4.23 10.78
C GLU A 89 4.59 3.00 11.24
N TYR A 90 4.63 1.96 10.41
CA TYR A 90 5.39 0.78 10.75
C TYR A 90 6.88 1.09 10.83
N GLN A 91 7.38 1.90 9.90
CA GLN A 91 8.78 2.23 9.92
C GLN A 91 9.15 3.09 11.12
N GLU A 92 8.28 3.99 11.49
CA GLU A 92 8.56 4.86 12.62
C GLU A 92 8.61 4.09 13.92
N LYS A 93 7.82 3.04 14.02
CA LYS A 93 7.81 2.28 15.24
C LYS A 93 8.96 1.31 15.36
N THR A 94 9.72 1.17 14.30
CA THR A 94 10.88 0.30 14.35
C THR A 94 12.03 1.09 14.92
N PRO A 95 12.44 0.79 16.11
CA PRO A 95 13.43 1.63 16.74
C PRO A 95 14.79 1.38 16.24
N PHE A 96 15.03 0.93 15.29
CA PHE A 96 16.27 0.74 14.92
C PHE A 96 17.02 1.86 14.72
N MET A 97 16.77 2.38 14.93
CA MET A 97 17.48 3.25 14.81
C MET A 97 18.37 3.46 15.23
N LEU A 98 18.49 3.39 15.25
CA LEU A 98 19.28 3.62 15.52
C LEU A 98 19.79 3.47 15.68
#